data_554838799f43dbfe4f9eaddd3af7b8d9
#
_entry.id   554838799f43dbfe4f9eaddd3af7b8d9
#
_cell.length_a   1.000
_cell.length_b   1.000
_cell.length_c   1.000
_cell.angle_alpha   90.00
_cell.angle_beta   90.00
_cell.angle_gamma   90.00
#
_symmetry.space_group_name_H-M   'P 1'
#
loop_
_entity.id
_entity.type
_entity.pdbx_description
1 polymer ?
#
loop_
_entity_poly.entity_id
_entity_poly.type
_entity_poly.pdbx_seq_one_letter_code
_entity_poly.pdbx_strand_id
1 'polypeptide(L)'
;MSDKWLQRTELLLGGEKLARIKSSRVLVVGLGGVGSWAAEMLCRSGVGSMVLVDADIVDVTNINRQMPALVDTVGQRKCDVVAARLRGINPECNIEAVNLFVDADNIPSLLDADYDFVVDAIDSLPQKAALIVECWQRGLNIVSSLGAGAKGDLSCIRVGDLWRSEHCVLGKNLRRLLRDYRSRYKLPVVYSVEDARKSAVAPSPDGGKPLIGTVSYYTTTFGCHLAAYVIENI
;
A
#
# COMPACT_ATOMS: atom_id res chain seq x y z
N MET A 1 7.44 23.64 11.54
CA MET A 1 8.59 22.85 12.10
C MET A 1 9.81 23.11 11.24
N SER A 2 11.04 23.23 11.77
CA SER A 2 12.19 23.40 10.87
C SER A 2 12.43 22.09 10.10
N ASP A 3 12.78 22.16 8.81
CA ASP A 3 13.04 20.98 7.95
C ASP A 3 14.27 20.13 8.36
N LYS A 4 14.83 20.43 9.53
CA LYS A 4 16.03 19.72 10.05
C LYS A 4 15.86 18.20 10.11
N TRP A 5 14.63 17.72 10.32
CA TRP A 5 14.34 16.28 10.36
C TRP A 5 14.48 15.60 8.98
N LEU A 6 14.37 16.34 7.87
CA LEU A 6 14.57 15.85 6.50
C LEU A 6 16.01 16.05 5.98
N GLN A 7 16.91 16.63 6.77
CA GLN A 7 18.28 16.94 6.32
C GLN A 7 19.00 15.70 5.77
N ARG A 8 18.84 14.54 6.38
CA ARG A 8 19.46 13.29 5.89
C ARG A 8 18.81 12.79 4.60
N THR A 9 17.51 13.00 4.44
CA THR A 9 16.78 12.70 3.21
C THR A 9 17.25 13.60 2.08
N GLU A 10 17.42 14.89 2.35
CA GLU A 10 17.95 15.86 1.39
C GLU A 10 19.38 15.53 0.94
N LEU A 11 20.26 15.17 1.88
CA LEU A 11 21.62 14.75 1.56
C LEU A 11 21.68 13.52 0.65
N LEU A 12 20.73 12.60 0.80
CA LEU A 12 20.68 11.37 0.01
C LEU A 12 20.03 11.59 -1.37
N LEU A 13 18.91 12.31 -1.42
CA LEU A 13 18.08 12.44 -2.61
C LEU A 13 18.32 13.72 -3.42
N GLY A 14 18.96 14.72 -2.81
CA GLY A 14 19.13 16.07 -3.35
C GLY A 14 17.92 16.99 -3.08
N GLY A 15 18.19 18.30 -3.06
CA GLY A 15 17.18 19.31 -2.73
C GLY A 15 16.02 19.39 -3.73
N GLU A 16 16.28 19.25 -5.03
CA GLU A 16 15.23 19.26 -6.07
C GLU A 16 14.25 18.08 -5.91
N LYS A 17 14.78 16.89 -5.66
CA LYS A 17 13.97 15.69 -5.44
C LYS A 17 13.13 15.84 -4.18
N LEU A 18 13.72 16.30 -3.09
CA LEU A 18 13.00 16.56 -1.85
C LEU A 18 11.91 17.61 -2.03
N ALA A 19 12.15 18.68 -2.81
CA ALA A 19 11.13 19.69 -3.10
C ALA A 19 9.93 19.09 -3.85
N ARG A 20 10.16 18.21 -4.84
CA ARG A 20 9.08 17.48 -5.53
C ARG A 20 8.30 16.56 -4.57
N ILE A 21 8.99 15.82 -3.72
CA ILE A 21 8.34 14.96 -2.71
C ILE A 21 7.46 15.80 -1.77
N LYS A 22 7.95 16.95 -1.31
CA LYS A 22 7.21 17.86 -0.43
C LYS A 22 5.97 18.49 -1.09
N SER A 23 5.96 18.64 -2.40
CA SER A 23 4.80 19.13 -3.15
C SER A 23 3.86 18.02 -3.60
N SER A 24 4.25 16.76 -3.48
CA SER A 24 3.47 15.63 -4.00
C SER A 24 2.24 15.30 -3.16
N ARG A 25 1.23 14.76 -3.84
CA ARG A 25 0.01 14.20 -3.27
C ARG A 25 -0.12 12.72 -3.59
N VAL A 26 -0.17 11.88 -2.56
CA VAL A 26 -0.21 10.42 -2.70
C VAL A 26 -1.49 9.86 -2.11
N LEU A 27 -2.20 9.03 -2.90
CA LEU A 27 -3.33 8.23 -2.43
C LEU A 27 -2.83 6.86 -1.99
N VAL A 28 -3.19 6.42 -0.77
CA VAL A 28 -2.92 5.07 -0.27
C VAL A 28 -4.23 4.36 0.00
N VAL A 29 -4.49 3.28 -0.73
CA VAL A 29 -5.73 2.48 -0.61
C VAL A 29 -5.42 1.13 0.03
N GLY A 30 -6.03 0.89 1.19
CA GLY A 30 -5.76 -0.25 2.06
C GLY A 30 -4.66 0.06 3.09
N LEU A 31 -5.03 0.06 4.37
CA LEU A 31 -4.13 0.41 5.49
C LEU A 31 -3.88 -0.79 6.42
N GLY A 32 -3.83 -1.98 5.82
CA GLY A 32 -3.46 -3.21 6.49
C GLY A 32 -1.95 -3.33 6.75
N GLY A 33 -1.46 -4.57 6.79
CA GLY A 33 -0.04 -4.89 7.09
C GLY A 33 0.98 -4.38 6.08
N VAL A 34 0.56 -3.96 4.89
CA VAL A 34 1.44 -3.40 3.85
C VAL A 34 1.23 -1.89 3.72
N GLY A 35 -0.01 -1.46 3.46
CA GLY A 35 -0.28 -0.06 3.12
C GLY A 35 -0.07 0.90 4.28
N SER A 36 -0.33 0.50 5.52
CA SER A 36 -0.05 1.35 6.68
C SER A 36 1.45 1.66 6.84
N TRP A 37 2.30 0.68 6.59
CA TRP A 37 3.76 0.89 6.59
C TRP A 37 4.23 1.70 5.38
N ALA A 38 3.64 1.49 4.20
CA ALA A 38 3.92 2.34 3.04
C ALA A 38 3.59 3.81 3.35
N ALA A 39 2.43 4.07 3.93
CA ALA A 39 2.01 5.42 4.32
C ALA A 39 2.98 6.06 5.33
N GLU A 40 3.44 5.32 6.34
CA GLU A 40 4.43 5.84 7.29
C GLU A 40 5.78 6.16 6.62
N MET A 41 6.28 5.29 5.74
CA MET A 41 7.54 5.53 5.04
C MET A 41 7.45 6.75 4.11
N LEU A 42 6.34 6.93 3.40
CA LEU A 42 6.07 8.11 2.58
C LEU A 42 6.05 9.40 3.41
N CYS A 43 5.32 9.39 4.54
CA CYS A 43 5.24 10.51 5.46
C CYS A 43 6.64 10.87 6.01
N ARG A 44 7.43 9.87 6.43
CA ARG A 44 8.82 10.05 6.91
C ARG A 44 9.79 10.51 5.82
N SER A 45 9.46 10.30 4.56
CA SER A 45 10.24 10.80 3.42
C SER A 45 9.88 12.24 3.03
N GLY A 46 8.85 12.83 3.65
CA GLY A 46 8.49 14.24 3.45
C GLY A 46 7.37 14.47 2.43
N VAL A 47 6.58 13.45 2.04
CA VAL A 47 5.40 13.65 1.18
C VAL A 47 4.49 14.71 1.79
N GLY A 48 4.08 15.69 0.96
CA GLY A 48 3.39 16.87 1.44
C GLY A 48 1.89 16.70 1.62
N SER A 49 1.25 15.78 0.88
CA SER A 49 -0.19 15.52 1.02
C SER A 49 -0.49 14.03 0.83
N MET A 50 -1.36 13.48 1.67
CA MET A 50 -1.74 12.07 1.62
C MET A 50 -3.25 11.90 1.83
N VAL A 51 -3.87 11.06 1.00
CA VAL A 51 -5.23 10.56 1.22
C VAL A 51 -5.13 9.09 1.62
N LEU A 52 -5.69 8.74 2.76
CA LEU A 52 -5.59 7.43 3.39
C LEU A 52 -6.97 6.76 3.39
N VAL A 53 -7.14 5.68 2.63
CA VAL A 53 -8.44 5.04 2.43
C VAL A 53 -8.43 3.62 2.99
N ASP A 54 -9.32 3.36 3.92
CA ASP A 54 -9.60 2.02 4.46
C ASP A 54 -10.97 2.03 5.17
N ALA A 55 -11.76 0.97 5.02
CA ALA A 55 -13.08 0.85 5.64
C ALA A 55 -13.05 0.09 6.97
N ASP A 56 -11.94 -0.58 7.28
CA ASP A 56 -11.87 -1.48 8.41
C ASP A 56 -11.66 -0.74 9.73
N ILE A 57 -12.05 -1.41 10.79
CA ILE A 57 -11.63 -1.12 12.16
C ILE A 57 -10.40 -1.96 12.52
N VAL A 58 -9.65 -1.51 13.51
CA VAL A 58 -8.53 -2.27 14.08
C VAL A 58 -9.08 -3.45 14.87
N ASP A 59 -8.59 -4.64 14.55
CA ASP A 59 -8.92 -5.89 15.24
C ASP A 59 -7.70 -6.43 16.00
N VAL A 60 -7.93 -7.15 17.10
CA VAL A 60 -6.86 -7.74 17.92
C VAL A 60 -5.94 -8.66 17.11
N THR A 61 -6.48 -9.36 16.10
CA THR A 61 -5.71 -10.23 15.20
C THR A 61 -4.79 -9.47 14.23
N ASN A 62 -4.90 -8.15 14.18
CA ASN A 62 -4.06 -7.29 13.34
C ASN A 62 -2.74 -6.91 14.02
N ILE A 63 -2.65 -7.02 15.36
CA ILE A 63 -1.53 -6.54 16.18
C ILE A 63 -0.18 -7.13 15.73
N ASN A 64 -0.19 -8.37 15.24
CA ASN A 64 1.04 -9.04 14.83
C ASN A 64 1.72 -8.45 13.60
N ARG A 65 1.02 -7.56 12.81
CA ARG A 65 1.58 -7.10 11.52
C ARG A 65 1.13 -5.73 11.04
N GLN A 66 0.04 -5.17 11.54
CA GLN A 66 -0.49 -3.88 11.07
C GLN A 66 -0.06 -2.75 11.98
N MET A 67 0.51 -1.71 11.42
CA MET A 67 1.02 -0.54 12.17
C MET A 67 -0.04 0.14 13.04
N PRO A 68 -1.31 0.33 12.59
CA PRO A 68 -2.33 0.96 13.42
C PRO A 68 -2.80 0.11 14.60
N ALA A 69 -2.47 -1.19 14.60
CA ALA A 69 -3.02 -2.12 15.58
C ALA A 69 -2.17 -2.17 16.85
N LEU A 70 -2.61 -1.46 17.85
CA LEU A 70 -2.12 -1.48 19.24
C LEU A 70 -3.27 -1.95 20.13
N VAL A 71 -2.96 -2.34 21.39
CA VAL A 71 -3.97 -2.79 22.35
C VAL A 71 -5.05 -1.71 22.59
N ASP A 72 -4.64 -0.45 22.64
CA ASP A 72 -5.50 0.71 22.91
C ASP A 72 -6.19 1.27 21.65
N THR A 73 -5.84 0.80 20.47
CA THR A 73 -6.48 1.22 19.21
C THR A 73 -7.50 0.21 18.68
N VAL A 74 -7.63 -0.97 19.29
CA VAL A 74 -8.65 -1.98 18.92
C VAL A 74 -10.04 -1.35 18.96
N GLY A 75 -10.82 -1.56 17.89
CA GLY A 75 -12.16 -0.98 17.71
C GLY A 75 -12.19 0.40 17.05
N GLN A 76 -11.05 1.06 16.84
CA GLN A 76 -10.95 2.35 16.14
C GLN A 76 -10.82 2.13 14.62
N ARG A 77 -11.24 3.13 13.82
CA ARG A 77 -11.09 3.10 12.36
C ARG A 77 -9.62 3.15 11.98
N LYS A 78 -9.16 2.25 11.09
CA LYS A 78 -7.76 2.19 10.67
C LYS A 78 -7.27 3.51 10.07
N CYS A 79 -8.06 4.12 9.18
CA CYS A 79 -7.70 5.40 8.54
C CYS A 79 -7.45 6.52 9.57
N ASP A 80 -8.28 6.61 10.62
CA ASP A 80 -8.14 7.64 11.65
C ASP A 80 -6.88 7.42 12.50
N VAL A 81 -6.63 6.17 12.91
CA VAL A 81 -5.43 5.80 13.70
C VAL A 81 -4.16 6.08 12.91
N VAL A 82 -4.13 5.67 11.63
CA VAL A 82 -2.97 5.93 10.76
C VAL A 82 -2.77 7.43 10.60
N ALA A 83 -3.82 8.20 10.28
CA ALA A 83 -3.74 9.64 10.11
C ALA A 83 -3.23 10.36 11.36
N ALA A 84 -3.73 9.98 12.55
CA ALA A 84 -3.27 10.55 13.82
C ALA A 84 -1.77 10.30 14.04
N ARG A 85 -1.29 9.08 13.77
CA ARG A 85 0.11 8.72 13.87
C ARG A 85 0.98 9.51 12.89
N LEU A 86 0.57 9.63 11.63
CA LEU A 86 1.33 10.34 10.61
C LEU A 86 1.41 11.85 10.88
N ARG A 87 0.33 12.48 11.40
CA ARG A 87 0.35 13.87 11.87
C ARG A 87 1.35 14.09 13.01
N GLY A 88 1.55 13.07 13.85
CA GLY A 88 2.59 13.10 14.89
C GLY A 88 4.02 13.02 14.34
N ILE A 89 4.20 12.48 13.13
CA ILE A 89 5.50 12.39 12.42
C ILE A 89 5.76 13.67 11.64
N ASN A 90 4.81 14.07 10.80
CA ASN A 90 4.90 15.27 9.97
C ASN A 90 3.63 16.10 10.11
N PRO A 91 3.60 17.09 11.04
CA PRO A 91 2.44 17.95 11.24
C PRO A 91 2.10 18.85 10.05
N GLU A 92 3.06 19.06 9.13
CA GLU A 92 2.88 19.89 7.93
C GLU A 92 2.30 19.09 6.76
N CYS A 93 2.28 17.76 6.83
CA CYS A 93 1.65 16.92 5.82
C CYS A 93 0.12 17.09 5.88
N ASN A 94 -0.49 17.46 4.74
CA ASN A 94 -1.94 17.48 4.64
C ASN A 94 -2.47 16.06 4.53
N ILE A 95 -3.09 15.54 5.61
CA ILE A 95 -3.56 14.15 5.68
C ILE A 95 -5.08 14.13 5.75
N GLU A 96 -5.69 13.52 4.76
CA GLU A 96 -7.12 13.21 4.69
C GLU A 96 -7.34 11.73 5.01
N ALA A 97 -8.16 11.43 6.00
CA ALA A 97 -8.56 10.07 6.37
C ALA A 97 -9.97 9.79 5.83
N VAL A 98 -10.09 8.78 4.97
CA VAL A 98 -11.34 8.42 4.30
C VAL A 98 -11.75 7.02 4.71
N ASN A 99 -12.81 6.92 5.51
CA ASN A 99 -13.38 5.63 5.89
C ASN A 99 -14.32 5.15 4.78
N LEU A 100 -13.77 4.43 3.81
CA LEU A 100 -14.49 4.00 2.61
C LEU A 100 -14.09 2.57 2.21
N PHE A 101 -15.10 1.72 2.03
CA PHE A 101 -14.91 0.45 1.31
C PHE A 101 -14.90 0.74 -0.19
N VAL A 102 -13.74 0.55 -0.80
CA VAL A 102 -13.52 0.88 -2.22
C VAL A 102 -14.17 -0.16 -3.12
N ASP A 103 -14.95 0.30 -4.08
CA ASP A 103 -15.61 -0.53 -5.10
C ASP A 103 -15.64 0.20 -6.47
N ALA A 104 -16.21 -0.47 -7.49
CA ALA A 104 -16.26 0.08 -8.84
C ALA A 104 -17.10 1.37 -8.95
N ASP A 105 -18.07 1.56 -8.06
CA ASP A 105 -18.99 2.70 -8.12
C ASP A 105 -18.36 3.98 -7.53
N ASN A 106 -17.51 3.83 -6.50
CA ASN A 106 -16.91 4.96 -5.79
C ASN A 106 -15.46 5.29 -6.19
N ILE A 107 -14.73 4.35 -6.83
CA ILE A 107 -13.37 4.59 -7.33
C ILE A 107 -13.29 5.82 -8.26
N PRO A 108 -14.19 6.04 -9.23
CA PRO A 108 -14.12 7.23 -10.08
C PRO A 108 -14.10 8.53 -9.28
N SER A 109 -15.00 8.68 -8.30
CA SER A 109 -15.04 9.89 -7.44
C SER A 109 -13.82 10.01 -6.54
N LEU A 110 -13.28 8.89 -6.05
CA LEU A 110 -12.05 8.90 -5.26
C LEU A 110 -10.84 9.40 -6.08
N LEU A 111 -10.83 9.14 -7.37
CA LEU A 111 -9.74 9.52 -8.29
C LEU A 111 -9.98 10.84 -9.03
N ASP A 112 -11.02 11.62 -8.68
CA ASP A 112 -11.27 12.94 -9.29
C ASP A 112 -10.28 14.03 -8.84
N ALA A 113 -9.51 13.77 -7.78
CA ALA A 113 -8.46 14.68 -7.34
C ALA A 113 -7.12 14.40 -8.07
N ASP A 114 -6.30 15.43 -8.18
CA ASP A 114 -4.95 15.31 -8.73
C ASP A 114 -4.04 14.54 -7.77
N TYR A 115 -3.61 13.35 -8.15
CA TYR A 115 -2.62 12.55 -7.44
C TYR A 115 -1.37 12.37 -8.28
N ASP A 116 -0.21 12.60 -7.68
CA ASP A 116 1.08 12.26 -8.31
C ASP A 116 1.29 10.75 -8.34
N PHE A 117 0.77 10.06 -7.32
CA PHE A 117 0.91 8.61 -7.18
C PHE A 117 -0.25 7.96 -6.42
N VAL A 118 -0.60 6.74 -6.85
CA VAL A 118 -1.55 5.85 -6.15
C VAL A 118 -0.80 4.61 -5.65
N VAL A 119 -0.94 4.30 -4.36
CA VAL A 119 -0.44 3.07 -3.74
C VAL A 119 -1.61 2.14 -3.49
N ASP A 120 -1.64 1.03 -4.20
CA ASP A 120 -2.65 -0.01 -4.04
C ASP A 120 -2.13 -1.13 -3.13
N ALA A 121 -2.68 -1.19 -1.91
CA ALA A 121 -2.44 -2.25 -0.94
C ALA A 121 -3.71 -3.05 -0.60
N ILE A 122 -4.69 -3.08 -1.51
CA ILE A 122 -5.93 -3.84 -1.39
C ILE A 122 -5.64 -5.35 -1.54
N ASP A 123 -6.23 -6.18 -0.71
CA ASP A 123 -6.13 -7.65 -0.78
C ASP A 123 -7.26 -8.31 -1.59
N SER A 124 -8.35 -7.58 -1.82
CA SER A 124 -9.51 -8.03 -2.55
C SER A 124 -9.33 -7.85 -4.05
N LEU A 125 -9.41 -8.94 -4.80
CA LEU A 125 -9.11 -8.97 -6.24
C LEU A 125 -10.02 -8.07 -7.10
N PRO A 126 -11.36 -8.05 -6.92
CA PRO A 126 -12.22 -7.19 -7.74
C PRO A 126 -11.94 -5.71 -7.56
N GLN A 127 -11.82 -5.24 -6.31
CA GLN A 127 -11.56 -3.85 -5.97
C GLN A 127 -10.18 -3.39 -6.46
N LYS A 128 -9.16 -4.24 -6.24
CA LYS A 128 -7.80 -4.01 -6.77
C LYS A 128 -7.81 -3.84 -8.28
N ALA A 129 -8.49 -4.73 -9.00
CA ALA A 129 -8.54 -4.66 -10.47
C ALA A 129 -9.28 -3.40 -10.95
N ALA A 130 -10.38 -3.03 -10.31
CA ALA A 130 -11.14 -1.82 -10.63
C ALA A 130 -10.29 -0.55 -10.43
N LEU A 131 -9.60 -0.44 -9.29
CA LEU A 131 -8.70 0.69 -9.00
C LEU A 131 -7.58 0.80 -10.03
N ILE A 132 -6.93 -0.31 -10.39
CA ILE A 132 -5.85 -0.33 -11.37
C ILE A 132 -6.34 0.12 -12.74
N VAL A 133 -7.48 -0.40 -13.20
CA VAL A 133 -8.04 -0.05 -14.51
C VAL A 133 -8.38 1.44 -14.57
N GLU A 134 -9.03 1.97 -13.55
CA GLU A 134 -9.40 3.38 -13.49
C GLU A 134 -8.15 4.29 -13.45
N CYS A 135 -7.12 3.93 -12.68
CA CYS A 135 -5.84 4.65 -12.72
C CYS A 135 -5.22 4.68 -14.11
N TRP A 136 -5.23 3.53 -14.83
CA TRP A 136 -4.70 3.47 -16.18
C TRP A 136 -5.49 4.33 -17.17
N GLN A 137 -6.81 4.32 -17.08
CA GLN A 137 -7.68 5.12 -17.96
C GLN A 137 -7.47 6.62 -17.76
N ARG A 138 -7.14 7.04 -16.53
CA ARG A 138 -6.84 8.44 -16.18
C ARG A 138 -5.37 8.83 -16.35
N GLY A 139 -4.50 7.88 -16.68
CA GLY A 139 -3.06 8.13 -16.80
C GLY A 139 -2.36 8.40 -15.46
N LEU A 140 -2.95 7.95 -14.35
CA LEU A 140 -2.38 8.10 -13.02
C LEU A 140 -1.26 7.08 -12.78
N ASN A 141 -0.18 7.51 -12.12
CA ASN A 141 0.87 6.62 -11.68
C ASN A 141 0.37 5.73 -10.53
N ILE A 142 0.54 4.42 -10.67
CA ILE A 142 0.11 3.46 -9.64
C ILE A 142 1.19 2.40 -9.41
N VAL A 143 1.39 2.02 -8.15
CA VAL A 143 2.14 0.83 -7.74
C VAL A 143 1.26 -0.06 -6.86
N SER A 144 1.33 -1.37 -7.05
CA SER A 144 0.44 -2.31 -6.37
C SER A 144 1.22 -3.34 -5.55
N SER A 145 0.72 -3.71 -4.38
CA SER A 145 1.20 -4.86 -3.62
C SER A 145 0.52 -6.13 -4.07
N LEU A 146 1.27 -7.17 -4.36
CA LEU A 146 0.71 -8.51 -4.46
C LEU A 146 0.65 -9.19 -3.07
N GLY A 147 0.31 -10.48 -3.04
CA GLY A 147 0.13 -11.21 -1.78
C GLY A 147 1.43 -11.36 -0.99
N ALA A 148 1.42 -10.88 0.26
CA ALA A 148 2.52 -10.96 1.21
C ALA A 148 2.33 -12.07 2.27
N GLY A 149 1.31 -12.92 2.13
CA GLY A 149 1.04 -13.99 3.10
C GLY A 149 1.68 -15.33 2.76
N ALA A 150 1.81 -16.20 3.76
CA ALA A 150 2.38 -17.55 3.69
C ALA A 150 3.84 -17.60 3.24
N LYS A 151 4.61 -16.54 3.44
CA LYS A 151 6.00 -16.35 3.02
C LYS A 151 6.81 -15.69 4.14
N GLY A 152 8.14 -15.76 4.09
CA GLY A 152 8.98 -15.20 5.15
C GLY A 152 10.41 -14.86 4.74
N ASP A 153 10.85 -15.19 3.53
CA ASP A 153 12.19 -14.88 3.04
C ASP A 153 12.23 -13.49 2.39
N LEU A 154 12.82 -12.53 3.09
CA LEU A 154 12.95 -11.15 2.61
C LEU A 154 13.80 -11.06 1.33
N SER A 155 14.77 -11.96 1.14
CA SER A 155 15.63 -11.97 -0.04
C SER A 155 14.87 -12.31 -1.32
N CYS A 156 13.65 -12.86 -1.20
CA CYS A 156 12.77 -13.20 -2.31
C CYS A 156 11.83 -12.06 -2.74
N ILE A 157 11.82 -10.94 -2.02
CA ILE A 157 10.95 -9.79 -2.38
C ILE A 157 11.54 -9.05 -3.58
N ARG A 158 10.69 -8.69 -4.52
CA ARG A 158 11.04 -8.00 -5.77
C ARG A 158 10.08 -6.87 -6.07
N VAL A 159 10.58 -5.87 -6.78
CA VAL A 159 9.79 -4.88 -7.50
C VAL A 159 9.90 -5.16 -8.98
N GLY A 160 8.79 -5.23 -9.68
CA GLY A 160 8.79 -5.54 -11.11
C GLY A 160 7.43 -5.32 -11.75
N ASP A 161 7.28 -5.78 -13.01
CA ASP A 161 6.02 -5.68 -13.72
C ASP A 161 5.09 -6.86 -13.37
N LEU A 162 3.80 -6.59 -13.17
CA LEU A 162 2.77 -7.60 -12.93
C LEU A 162 2.87 -8.76 -13.95
N TRP A 163 3.10 -8.44 -15.22
CA TRP A 163 3.12 -9.43 -16.31
C TRP A 163 4.29 -10.42 -16.22
N ARG A 164 5.32 -10.09 -15.45
CA ARG A 164 6.50 -10.92 -15.16
C ARG A 164 6.50 -11.50 -13.75
N SER A 165 5.53 -11.11 -12.91
CA SER A 165 5.45 -11.62 -11.53
C SER A 165 5.09 -13.10 -11.50
N GLU A 166 5.63 -13.83 -10.54
CA GLU A 166 5.46 -15.27 -10.37
C GLU A 166 5.21 -15.63 -8.91
N HIS A 167 5.00 -16.90 -8.60
CA HIS A 167 4.82 -17.44 -7.23
C HIS A 167 3.77 -16.72 -6.36
N CYS A 168 2.77 -16.05 -6.97
CA CYS A 168 1.71 -15.36 -6.27
C CYS A 168 0.34 -15.66 -6.88
N VAL A 169 -0.56 -16.27 -6.08
CA VAL A 169 -1.92 -16.62 -6.51
C VAL A 169 -2.73 -15.35 -6.84
N LEU A 170 -2.64 -14.30 -6.00
CA LEU A 170 -3.29 -13.02 -6.26
C LEU A 170 -2.80 -12.43 -7.58
N GLY A 171 -1.48 -12.39 -7.81
CA GLY A 171 -0.90 -11.91 -9.06
C GLY A 171 -1.32 -12.72 -10.28
N LYS A 172 -1.39 -14.07 -10.17
CA LYS A 172 -1.90 -14.93 -11.24
C LYS A 172 -3.35 -14.58 -11.60
N ASN A 173 -4.22 -14.42 -10.61
CA ASN A 173 -5.62 -14.09 -10.83
C ASN A 173 -5.79 -12.66 -11.38
N LEU A 174 -4.99 -11.71 -10.89
CA LEU A 174 -4.99 -10.34 -11.38
C LEU A 174 -4.55 -10.27 -12.86
N ARG A 175 -3.48 -10.97 -13.25
CA ARG A 175 -3.07 -11.08 -14.67
C ARG A 175 -4.17 -11.67 -15.56
N ARG A 176 -4.91 -12.66 -15.06
CA ARG A 176 -6.03 -13.25 -15.81
C ARG A 176 -7.17 -12.24 -16.00
N LEU A 177 -7.49 -11.49 -14.97
CA LEU A 177 -8.56 -10.49 -15.01
C LEU A 177 -8.20 -9.29 -15.89
N LEU A 178 -6.94 -8.85 -15.86
CA LEU A 178 -6.45 -7.70 -16.60
C LEU A 178 -5.82 -8.04 -17.97
N ARG A 179 -6.00 -9.28 -18.49
CA ARG A 179 -5.29 -9.77 -19.69
C ARG A 179 -5.45 -8.87 -20.92
N ASP A 180 -6.62 -8.25 -21.08
CA ASP A 180 -6.96 -7.43 -22.26
C ASP A 180 -6.23 -6.05 -22.25
N TYR A 181 -5.66 -5.67 -21.09
CA TYR A 181 -4.86 -4.47 -20.89
C TYR A 181 -3.36 -4.69 -21.07
N ARG A 182 -2.90 -5.96 -21.15
CA ARG A 182 -1.49 -6.35 -21.15
C ARG A 182 -0.63 -5.66 -22.21
N SER A 183 -1.18 -5.46 -23.40
CA SER A 183 -0.44 -4.84 -24.52
C SER A 183 -0.30 -3.33 -24.40
N ARG A 184 -1.09 -2.69 -23.53
CA ARG A 184 -1.18 -1.23 -23.41
C ARG A 184 -0.53 -0.70 -22.15
N TYR A 185 -0.57 -1.47 -21.05
CA TYR A 185 -0.19 -0.99 -19.73
C TYR A 185 0.80 -1.91 -19.03
N LYS A 186 1.74 -1.29 -18.32
CA LYS A 186 2.56 -1.94 -17.32
C LYS A 186 1.99 -1.63 -15.94
N LEU A 187 2.16 -2.55 -15.00
CA LEU A 187 1.83 -2.33 -13.60
C LEU A 187 3.04 -2.66 -12.74
N PRO A 188 3.69 -1.66 -12.15
CA PRO A 188 4.71 -1.91 -11.14
C PRO A 188 4.06 -2.60 -9.93
N VAL A 189 4.66 -3.70 -9.50
CA VAL A 189 4.16 -4.47 -8.35
C VAL A 189 5.30 -4.84 -7.41
N VAL A 190 4.99 -4.87 -6.11
CA VAL A 190 5.83 -5.53 -5.10
C VAL A 190 5.31 -6.95 -4.94
N TYR A 191 6.18 -7.94 -5.11
CA TYR A 191 5.84 -9.36 -5.02
C TYR A 191 7.02 -10.17 -4.49
N SER A 192 6.80 -11.45 -4.21
CA SER A 192 7.85 -12.36 -3.79
C SER A 192 7.92 -13.57 -4.71
N VAL A 193 9.14 -13.98 -5.04
CA VAL A 193 9.42 -15.21 -5.79
C VAL A 193 9.51 -16.46 -4.90
N GLU A 194 9.33 -16.32 -3.58
CA GLU A 194 9.21 -17.45 -2.66
C GLU A 194 7.88 -18.19 -2.91
N ASP A 195 7.90 -19.51 -2.87
CA ASP A 195 6.67 -20.31 -2.87
C ASP A 195 5.93 -20.18 -1.55
N ALA A 196 4.61 -20.07 -1.62
CA ALA A 196 3.78 -20.00 -0.41
C ALA A 196 3.90 -21.31 0.40
N ARG A 197 4.15 -21.19 1.71
CA ARG A 197 4.23 -22.33 2.63
C ARG A 197 2.83 -22.88 2.87
N LYS A 198 2.56 -24.10 2.40
CA LYS A 198 1.25 -24.76 2.57
C LYS A 198 0.83 -24.87 4.05
N SER A 199 1.79 -25.07 4.95
CA SER A 199 1.57 -25.13 6.40
C SER A 199 1.16 -23.80 7.04
N ALA A 200 1.33 -22.68 6.32
CA ALA A 200 0.94 -21.35 6.77
C ALA A 200 -0.48 -20.95 6.29
N VAL A 201 -1.27 -21.88 5.78
CA VAL A 201 -2.65 -21.65 5.34
C VAL A 201 -3.56 -22.60 6.11
N ALA A 202 -4.52 -22.04 6.85
CA ALA A 202 -5.51 -22.81 7.61
C ALA A 202 -6.93 -22.45 7.18
N PRO A 203 -7.89 -23.39 7.28
CA PRO A 203 -9.31 -23.08 7.09
C PRO A 203 -9.75 -21.97 8.06
N SER A 204 -10.65 -21.09 7.60
CA SER A 204 -11.29 -20.14 8.52
C SER A 204 -12.18 -20.89 9.50
N PRO A 205 -12.17 -20.59 10.81
CA PRO A 205 -13.09 -21.16 11.79
C PRO A 205 -14.57 -20.92 11.42
N ASP A 206 -14.86 -19.81 10.75
CA ASP A 206 -16.22 -19.37 10.39
C ASP A 206 -16.63 -19.77 8.96
N GLY A 207 -15.87 -20.64 8.29
CA GLY A 207 -16.12 -21.06 6.91
C GLY A 207 -15.90 -19.99 5.83
N GLY A 208 -15.30 -18.85 6.21
CA GLY A 208 -14.97 -17.74 5.32
C GLY A 208 -13.66 -17.95 4.53
N LYS A 209 -12.98 -16.85 4.20
CA LYS A 209 -11.66 -16.90 3.53
C LYS A 209 -10.65 -17.64 4.43
N PRO A 210 -9.73 -18.45 3.86
CA PRO A 210 -8.69 -19.11 4.62
C PRO A 210 -7.85 -18.11 5.41
N LEU A 211 -7.44 -18.49 6.61
CA LEU A 211 -6.43 -17.76 7.38
C LEU A 211 -5.06 -17.99 6.75
N ILE A 212 -4.39 -16.90 6.44
CA ILE A 212 -3.05 -16.93 5.83
C ILE A 212 -2.05 -16.37 6.85
N GLY A 213 -1.14 -17.22 7.28
CA GLY A 213 -0.08 -16.85 8.21
C GLY A 213 0.82 -15.76 7.62
N THR A 214 1.19 -14.81 8.46
CA THR A 214 2.12 -13.74 8.11
C THR A 214 2.79 -13.17 9.37
N VAL A 215 3.80 -12.36 9.17
CA VAL A 215 4.61 -11.75 10.25
C VAL A 215 4.96 -10.32 9.88
N SER A 216 5.12 -9.47 10.90
CA SER A 216 5.27 -8.02 10.75
C SER A 216 6.39 -7.61 9.82
N TYR A 217 7.61 -8.13 10.02
CA TYR A 217 8.77 -7.74 9.22
C TYR A 217 8.56 -7.98 7.72
N TYR A 218 7.80 -9.02 7.34
CA TYR A 218 7.57 -9.38 5.96
C TYR A 218 6.62 -8.41 5.26
N THR A 219 5.47 -8.15 5.87
CA THR A 219 4.49 -7.19 5.34
C THR A 219 5.03 -5.76 5.36
N THR A 220 5.79 -5.39 6.40
CA THR A 220 6.47 -4.09 6.49
C THR A 220 7.44 -3.89 5.34
N THR A 221 8.23 -4.91 4.97
CA THR A 221 9.17 -4.83 3.85
C THR A 221 8.46 -4.59 2.52
N PHE A 222 7.29 -5.20 2.29
CA PHE A 222 6.45 -4.86 1.13
C PHE A 222 6.06 -3.37 1.14
N GLY A 223 5.62 -2.85 2.29
CA GLY A 223 5.30 -1.43 2.46
C GLY A 223 6.51 -0.51 2.19
N CYS A 224 7.69 -0.89 2.68
CA CYS A 224 8.94 -0.17 2.40
C CYS A 224 9.25 -0.13 0.89
N HIS A 225 9.09 -1.25 0.18
CA HIS A 225 9.31 -1.30 -1.27
C HIS A 225 8.30 -0.47 -2.05
N LEU A 226 7.02 -0.44 -1.64
CA LEU A 226 6.02 0.44 -2.26
C LEU A 226 6.42 1.91 -2.09
N ALA A 227 6.75 2.31 -0.86
CA ALA A 227 7.16 3.69 -0.58
C ALA A 227 8.45 4.06 -1.34
N ALA A 228 9.45 3.19 -1.35
CA ALA A 228 10.68 3.41 -2.10
C ALA A 228 10.38 3.60 -3.60
N TYR A 229 9.51 2.74 -4.19
CA TYR A 229 9.12 2.89 -5.59
C TYR A 229 8.47 4.25 -5.87
N VAL A 230 7.54 4.71 -5.01
CA VAL A 230 6.91 6.02 -5.13
C VAL A 230 7.95 7.14 -5.06
N ILE A 231 8.80 7.14 -4.03
CA ILE A 231 9.83 8.15 -3.83
C ILE A 231 10.82 8.19 -5.01
N GLU A 232 11.19 7.07 -5.57
CA GLU A 232 12.10 7.02 -6.73
C GLU A 232 11.47 7.58 -8.02
N ASN A 233 10.14 7.53 -8.15
CA ASN A 233 9.41 7.89 -9.37
C ASN A 233 8.63 9.22 -9.28
N ILE A 234 8.64 9.93 -8.14
CA ILE A 234 8.28 11.35 -8.00
C ILE A 234 9.48 12.21 -8.42
#